data_4448aedf28c5462078c93e4bd4784c73
#
_entry.id   4448aedf28c5462078c93e4bd4784c73
#
_cell.length_a   1.000
_cell.length_b   1.000
_cell.length_c   1.000
_cell.angle_alpha   90.00
_cell.angle_beta   90.00
_cell.angle_gamma   90.00
#
_symmetry.space_group_name_H-M   'P 1'
#
loop_
_entity.id
_entity.type
_entity.pdbx_description
1 polymer ?
#
loop_
_entity_poly.entity_id
_entity_poly.type
_entity_poly.pdbx_seq_one_letter_code
_entity_poly.pdbx_strand_id
1 'polypeptide(L)'
;QMFFPDLVPFPGAYALVGMAGFFAGAANTPVSTIIMVSEMSGSYHLLLPALWVTTICYALMTKVGLYEAQIENRSQSPAHRGEFRHDVLEDMKVSDVFRGRPFMSFGLGEGLGDILHKIGDTHQSYFPILNAQQELYGIFSLNDIRAHMYDEDIWNLAVADDFATTKVLTVRLSDGLDTAISRFASRNIDELPVLAKGDSKALIGLLRRKDVIDAYYRRLWEIQNEESTQISPLDELMQPK
;
A
#
# COMPACT_ATOMS: atom_id res chain seq x y z
N GLN A 1 14.65 43.59 33.71
CA GLN A 1 15.02 45.03 33.74
C GLN A 1 14.99 45.61 35.15
N MET A 2 14.10 45.10 36.03
CA MET A 2 13.96 45.62 37.41
C MET A 2 15.20 45.36 38.31
N PHE A 3 15.94 44.26 38.06
CA PHE A 3 17.10 43.89 38.85
C PHE A 3 18.46 44.17 38.18
N PHE A 4 18.50 44.17 36.81
CA PHE A 4 19.72 44.36 36.04
C PHE A 4 19.46 45.17 34.77
N PRO A 5 19.21 46.47 34.86
CA PRO A 5 18.82 47.32 33.72
C PRO A 5 19.90 47.38 32.62
N ASP A 6 21.17 47.34 33.00
CA ASP A 6 22.32 47.49 32.09
C ASP A 6 22.63 46.20 31.30
N LEU A 7 22.18 45.04 31.79
CA LEU A 7 22.39 43.73 31.15
C LEU A 7 21.35 43.37 30.09
N VAL A 8 20.19 44.04 30.07
CA VAL A 8 19.07 43.71 29.20
C VAL A 8 18.60 44.97 28.43
N PRO A 9 19.38 45.43 27.45
CA PRO A 9 19.05 46.65 26.70
C PRO A 9 17.75 46.55 25.89
N PHE A 10 17.40 45.33 25.41
CA PHE A 10 16.20 45.08 24.58
C PHE A 10 15.35 43.95 25.13
N PRO A 11 14.54 44.17 26.20
CA PRO A 11 13.78 43.12 26.84
C PRO A 11 12.78 42.42 25.90
N GLY A 12 12.23 43.12 24.91
CA GLY A 12 11.37 42.53 23.89
C GLY A 12 12.04 41.44 23.05
N ALA A 13 13.32 41.61 22.71
CA ALA A 13 14.09 40.62 21.97
C ALA A 13 14.23 39.30 22.76
N TYR A 14 14.54 39.42 24.05
CA TYR A 14 14.63 38.22 24.92
C TYR A 14 13.30 37.54 25.11
N ALA A 15 12.22 38.30 25.21
CA ALA A 15 10.86 37.75 25.30
C ALA A 15 10.50 36.97 24.03
N LEU A 16 10.78 37.50 22.85
CA LEU A 16 10.53 36.82 21.55
C LEU A 16 11.33 35.54 21.40
N VAL A 17 12.63 35.55 21.76
CA VAL A 17 13.48 34.37 21.70
C VAL A 17 13.04 33.31 22.73
N GLY A 18 12.65 33.72 23.94
CA GLY A 18 12.11 32.82 24.98
C GLY A 18 10.77 32.17 24.54
N MET A 19 9.89 32.96 23.93
CA MET A 19 8.63 32.45 23.36
C MET A 19 8.90 31.44 22.23
N ALA A 20 9.88 31.72 21.36
CA ALA A 20 10.31 30.79 20.32
C ALA A 20 10.77 29.45 20.90
N GLY A 21 11.62 29.48 21.93
CA GLY A 21 12.08 28.26 22.58
C GLY A 21 10.97 27.46 23.24
N PHE A 22 10.09 28.14 23.96
CA PHE A 22 8.92 27.49 24.58
C PHE A 22 8.02 26.82 23.54
N PHE A 23 7.65 27.55 22.48
CA PHE A 23 6.74 27.05 21.45
C PHE A 23 7.37 25.90 20.66
N ALA A 24 8.67 26.02 20.31
CA ALA A 24 9.38 24.95 19.61
C ALA A 24 9.44 23.63 20.42
N GLY A 25 9.67 23.73 21.74
CA GLY A 25 9.68 22.57 22.62
C GLY A 25 8.31 21.98 22.86
N ALA A 26 7.28 22.84 23.06
CA ALA A 26 5.92 22.38 23.36
C ALA A 26 5.22 21.76 22.14
N ALA A 27 5.41 22.33 20.95
CA ALA A 27 4.74 21.90 19.72
C ALA A 27 5.59 21.00 18.80
N ASN A 28 6.86 20.75 19.18
CA ASN A 28 7.83 20.00 18.36
C ASN A 28 8.01 20.55 16.92
N THR A 29 7.93 21.88 16.75
CA THR A 29 8.00 22.56 15.45
C THR A 29 9.09 23.65 15.41
N PRO A 30 10.39 23.31 15.52
CA PRO A 30 11.46 24.29 15.61
C PRO A 30 11.56 25.20 14.39
N VAL A 31 11.49 24.66 13.17
CA VAL A 31 11.66 25.42 11.92
C VAL A 31 10.51 26.43 11.72
N SER A 32 9.27 25.98 11.88
CA SER A 32 8.09 26.85 11.74
C SER A 32 8.12 27.97 12.78
N THR A 33 8.57 27.69 13.98
CA THR A 33 8.67 28.66 15.06
C THR A 33 9.70 29.74 14.76
N ILE A 34 10.88 29.39 14.21
CA ILE A 34 11.91 30.36 13.82
C ILE A 34 11.37 31.31 12.75
N ILE A 35 10.69 30.76 11.73
CA ILE A 35 10.09 31.57 10.66
C ILE A 35 9.03 32.51 11.25
N MET A 36 8.13 32.00 12.08
CA MET A 36 7.08 32.78 12.73
C MET A 36 7.66 33.95 13.55
N VAL A 37 8.68 33.70 14.36
CA VAL A 37 9.31 34.74 15.19
C VAL A 37 10.05 35.77 14.33
N SER A 38 10.73 35.37 13.27
CA SER A 38 11.38 36.30 12.34
C SER A 38 10.37 37.23 11.63
N GLU A 39 9.23 36.69 11.21
CA GLU A 39 8.14 37.47 10.62
C GLU A 39 7.50 38.43 11.63
N MET A 40 7.23 37.96 12.85
CA MET A 40 6.65 38.81 13.90
C MET A 40 7.59 39.94 14.36
N SER A 41 8.89 39.70 14.39
CA SER A 41 9.87 40.72 14.78
C SER A 41 10.16 41.73 13.67
N GLY A 42 9.82 41.43 12.42
CA GLY A 42 10.19 42.21 11.23
C GLY A 42 11.70 42.33 11.03
N SER A 43 12.50 41.50 11.68
CA SER A 43 13.95 41.60 11.68
C SER A 43 14.62 40.24 11.75
N TYR A 44 15.59 40.03 10.88
CA TYR A 44 16.39 38.80 10.85
C TYR A 44 17.51 38.77 11.92
N HIS A 45 17.71 39.85 12.69
CA HIS A 45 18.75 39.89 13.75
C HIS A 45 18.52 38.86 14.88
N LEU A 46 17.25 38.48 15.11
CA LEU A 46 16.91 37.49 16.13
C LEU A 46 16.92 36.05 15.61
N LEU A 47 17.15 35.84 14.30
CA LEU A 47 17.10 34.51 13.68
C LEU A 47 18.16 33.56 14.29
N LEU A 48 19.38 34.01 14.46
CA LEU A 48 20.46 33.20 15.02
C LEU A 48 20.23 32.84 16.50
N PRO A 49 19.90 33.78 17.42
CA PRO A 49 19.51 33.44 18.79
C PRO A 49 18.29 32.53 18.88
N ALA A 50 17.26 32.77 18.05
CA ALA A 50 16.07 31.93 18.00
C ALA A 50 16.41 30.51 17.53
N LEU A 51 17.26 30.34 16.50
CA LEU A 51 17.72 29.04 16.02
C LEU A 51 18.38 28.22 17.14
N TRP A 52 19.28 28.81 17.90
CA TRP A 52 19.94 28.13 19.00
C TRP A 52 18.97 27.71 20.10
N VAL A 53 18.12 28.63 20.56
CA VAL A 53 17.20 28.38 21.66
C VAL A 53 16.14 27.35 21.23
N THR A 54 15.55 27.46 20.03
CA THR A 54 14.55 26.50 19.54
C THR A 54 15.14 25.11 19.36
N THR A 55 16.39 25.00 18.83
CA THR A 55 17.05 23.71 18.64
C THR A 55 17.34 23.04 20.00
N ILE A 56 17.85 23.79 20.99
CA ILE A 56 18.09 23.25 22.32
C ILE A 56 16.80 22.82 23.00
N CYS A 57 15.76 23.68 22.98
CA CYS A 57 14.48 23.35 23.58
C CYS A 57 13.82 22.14 22.89
N TYR A 58 13.87 22.06 21.57
CA TYR A 58 13.40 20.91 20.82
C TYR A 58 14.13 19.63 21.24
N ALA A 59 15.47 19.65 21.29
CA ALA A 59 16.26 18.47 21.65
C ALA A 59 15.97 17.98 23.09
N LEU A 60 15.71 18.91 24.02
CA LEU A 60 15.37 18.56 25.40
C LEU A 60 13.94 18.05 25.57
N MET A 61 13.02 18.49 24.72
CA MET A 61 11.58 18.26 24.86
C MET A 61 11.03 17.22 23.88
N THR A 62 11.84 16.54 23.07
CA THR A 62 11.41 15.57 22.07
C THR A 62 10.48 14.46 22.60
N LYS A 63 10.61 14.13 23.89
CA LYS A 63 9.78 13.09 24.55
C LYS A 63 8.55 13.67 25.29
N VAL A 64 8.39 15.00 25.32
CA VAL A 64 7.33 15.68 26.07
C VAL A 64 6.64 16.67 25.15
N GLY A 65 5.65 16.19 24.40
CA GLY A 65 4.82 17.05 23.55
C GLY A 65 3.56 17.53 24.25
N LEU A 66 3.08 18.73 23.88
CA LEU A 66 1.78 19.24 24.32
C LEU A 66 0.62 18.47 23.70
N TYR A 67 0.86 17.86 22.54
CA TYR A 67 -0.14 17.16 21.74
C TYR A 67 0.05 15.65 21.86
N GLU A 68 -0.67 14.99 22.74
CA GLU A 68 -0.61 13.53 22.94
C GLU A 68 -0.96 12.72 21.68
N ALA A 69 -1.79 13.29 20.79
CA ALA A 69 -2.20 12.67 19.54
C ALA A 69 -1.31 13.03 18.34
N GLN A 70 -0.16 13.70 18.59
CA GLN A 70 0.78 14.02 17.52
C GLN A 70 1.49 12.75 17.06
N ILE A 71 1.32 12.44 15.77
CA ILE A 71 1.96 11.29 15.12
C ILE A 71 3.38 11.64 14.70
N GLU A 72 4.31 10.73 14.93
CA GLU A 72 5.74 10.92 14.64
C GLU A 72 6.04 11.02 13.15
N ASN A 73 5.30 10.26 12.33
CA ASN A 73 5.56 10.15 10.90
C ASN A 73 4.30 10.35 10.05
N ARG A 74 4.48 10.85 8.84
CA ARG A 74 3.40 11.00 7.84
C ARG A 74 2.72 9.66 7.51
N SER A 75 3.48 8.56 7.50
CA SER A 75 2.97 7.21 7.24
C SER A 75 1.96 6.73 8.29
N GLN A 76 2.08 7.21 9.53
CA GLN A 76 1.17 6.89 10.63
C GLN A 76 -0.11 7.75 10.62
N SER A 77 -0.14 8.81 9.79
CA SER A 77 -1.27 9.70 9.69
C SER A 77 -2.49 9.04 9.05
N PRO A 78 -3.65 9.01 9.73
CA PRO A 78 -4.88 8.51 9.12
C PRO A 78 -5.28 9.25 7.83
N ALA A 79 -4.92 10.54 7.72
CA ALA A 79 -5.21 11.38 6.56
C ALA A 79 -4.39 10.98 5.31
N HIS A 80 -3.20 10.40 5.49
CA HIS A 80 -2.28 10.02 4.41
C HIS A 80 -2.23 8.51 4.13
N ARG A 81 -3.05 7.71 4.83
CA ARG A 81 -3.10 6.25 4.61
C ARG A 81 -3.42 5.87 3.16
N GLY A 82 -4.23 6.69 2.47
CA GLY A 82 -4.59 6.44 1.07
C GLY A 82 -3.41 6.64 0.12
N GLU A 83 -2.64 7.71 0.29
CA GLU A 83 -1.46 8.02 -0.53
C GLU A 83 -0.37 6.95 -0.36
N PHE A 84 -0.06 6.60 0.88
CA PHE A 84 0.95 5.58 1.19
C PHE A 84 0.59 4.18 0.65
N ARG A 85 -0.70 3.83 0.66
CA ARG A 85 -1.20 2.57 0.08
C ARG A 85 -1.02 2.52 -1.43
N HIS A 86 -1.16 3.65 -2.11
CA HIS A 86 -0.98 3.74 -3.55
C HIS A 86 0.48 3.57 -3.93
N ASP A 87 1.39 4.29 -3.27
CA ASP A 87 2.82 4.23 -3.52
C ASP A 87 3.39 2.80 -3.39
N VAL A 88 3.01 2.06 -2.32
CA VAL A 88 3.47 0.68 -2.11
C VAL A 88 3.01 -0.28 -3.20
N LEU A 89 1.80 -0.11 -3.71
CA LEU A 89 1.25 -0.95 -4.77
C LEU A 89 1.86 -0.67 -6.14
N GLU A 90 2.23 0.58 -6.41
CA GLU A 90 2.89 0.97 -7.67
C GLU A 90 4.29 0.37 -7.78
N ASP A 91 5.01 0.25 -6.67
CA ASP A 91 6.36 -0.33 -6.62
C ASP A 91 6.37 -1.86 -6.78
N MET A 92 5.25 -2.54 -6.52
CA MET A 92 5.14 -3.99 -6.59
C MET A 92 4.56 -4.45 -7.93
N LYS A 93 5.16 -5.49 -8.51
CA LYS A 93 4.71 -6.11 -9.76
C LYS A 93 3.99 -7.43 -9.52
N VAL A 94 3.17 -7.82 -10.49
CA VAL A 94 2.54 -9.15 -10.52
C VAL A 94 3.60 -10.26 -10.41
N SER A 95 4.79 -10.08 -11.02
CA SER A 95 5.91 -11.03 -10.95
C SER A 95 6.35 -11.35 -9.53
N ASP A 96 6.22 -10.41 -8.61
CA ASP A 96 6.72 -10.54 -7.23
C ASP A 96 5.79 -11.40 -6.36
N VAL A 97 4.54 -11.55 -6.81
CA VAL A 97 3.48 -12.25 -6.09
C VAL A 97 3.04 -13.53 -6.78
N PHE A 98 3.16 -13.56 -8.10
CA PHE A 98 2.72 -14.71 -8.90
C PHE A 98 3.53 -15.97 -8.60
N ARG A 99 2.83 -17.05 -8.25
CA ARG A 99 3.46 -18.32 -7.81
C ARG A 99 3.25 -19.46 -8.78
N GLY A 100 2.95 -19.27 -10.04
CA GLY A 100 2.87 -20.31 -11.07
C GLY A 100 2.29 -21.66 -10.61
N ARG A 101 1.21 -21.65 -9.82
CA ARG A 101 0.58 -22.87 -9.30
C ARG A 101 -0.08 -23.64 -10.43
N PRO A 102 -0.15 -24.98 -10.34
CA PRO A 102 -0.96 -25.77 -11.26
C PRO A 102 -2.41 -25.25 -11.26
N PHE A 103 -2.99 -25.15 -12.42
CA PHE A 103 -4.38 -24.77 -12.61
C PHE A 103 -5.06 -25.70 -13.63
N MET A 104 -6.36 -25.87 -13.48
CA MET A 104 -7.20 -26.64 -14.41
C MET A 104 -7.70 -25.68 -15.48
N SER A 105 -7.64 -26.11 -16.74
CA SER A 105 -8.19 -25.42 -17.89
C SER A 105 -8.93 -26.41 -18.80
N PHE A 106 -9.81 -25.91 -19.64
CA PHE A 106 -10.64 -26.73 -20.53
C PHE A 106 -10.44 -26.29 -21.98
N GLY A 107 -10.68 -27.23 -22.91
CA GLY A 107 -10.72 -26.93 -24.33
C GLY A 107 -12.06 -26.38 -24.76
N LEU A 108 -12.09 -25.64 -25.88
CA LEU A 108 -13.30 -25.08 -26.48
C LEU A 108 -14.31 -26.23 -26.71
N GLY A 109 -14.68 -27.00 -27.08
CA GLY A 109 -15.67 -28.04 -27.37
C GLY A 109 -15.74 -29.13 -26.29
N GLU A 110 -15.13 -28.93 -25.11
CA GLU A 110 -15.20 -29.92 -24.02
C GLU A 110 -16.60 -29.94 -23.41
N GLY A 111 -17.22 -31.14 -23.34
CA GLY A 111 -18.60 -31.31 -22.88
C GLY A 111 -18.80 -30.99 -21.41
N LEU A 112 -19.94 -30.43 -21.05
CA LEU A 112 -20.27 -30.05 -19.67
C LEU A 112 -20.18 -31.25 -18.72
N GLY A 113 -20.58 -32.45 -19.10
CA GLY A 113 -20.48 -33.65 -18.30
C GLY A 113 -19.04 -33.97 -17.88
N ASP A 114 -18.11 -33.92 -18.84
CA ASP A 114 -16.67 -34.14 -18.55
C ASP A 114 -16.11 -33.04 -17.66
N ILE A 115 -16.51 -31.79 -17.88
CA ILE A 115 -16.14 -30.63 -17.06
C ILE A 115 -16.58 -30.86 -15.61
N LEU A 116 -17.85 -31.23 -15.38
CA LEU A 116 -18.40 -31.44 -14.04
C LEU A 116 -17.69 -32.56 -13.30
N HIS A 117 -17.37 -33.67 -13.99
CA HIS A 117 -16.56 -34.74 -13.40
C HIS A 117 -15.17 -34.28 -12.94
N LYS A 118 -14.48 -33.49 -13.74
CA LYS A 118 -13.13 -32.97 -13.43
C LYS A 118 -13.14 -31.93 -12.31
N ILE A 119 -14.18 -31.08 -12.26
CA ILE A 119 -14.29 -30.01 -11.26
C ILE A 119 -14.58 -30.53 -9.86
N GLY A 120 -15.23 -31.70 -9.74
CA GLY A 120 -15.64 -32.25 -8.45
C GLY A 120 -14.51 -32.37 -7.41
N ASP A 121 -13.27 -32.56 -7.86
CA ASP A 121 -12.10 -32.78 -7.01
C ASP A 121 -11.20 -31.54 -6.83
N THR A 122 -11.61 -30.36 -7.34
CA THR A 122 -10.78 -29.15 -7.28
C THR A 122 -11.35 -28.04 -6.39
N HIS A 123 -10.46 -27.25 -5.78
CA HIS A 123 -10.82 -26.02 -5.07
C HIS A 123 -10.74 -24.76 -5.94
N GLN A 124 -10.51 -24.93 -7.25
CA GLN A 124 -10.47 -23.83 -8.20
C GLN A 124 -11.89 -23.33 -8.48
N SER A 125 -12.06 -22.01 -8.55
CA SER A 125 -13.37 -21.39 -8.77
C SER A 125 -13.55 -20.81 -10.17
N TYR A 126 -12.45 -20.54 -10.87
CA TYR A 126 -12.43 -19.96 -12.20
C TYR A 126 -11.65 -20.85 -13.16
N PHE A 127 -12.21 -21.18 -14.29
CA PHE A 127 -11.66 -22.14 -15.23
C PHE A 127 -11.41 -21.46 -16.58
N PRO A 128 -10.14 -21.29 -16.96
CA PRO A 128 -9.77 -20.80 -18.28
C PRO A 128 -10.15 -21.78 -19.37
N ILE A 129 -10.63 -21.25 -20.50
CA ILE A 129 -10.85 -22.00 -21.72
C ILE A 129 -9.75 -21.64 -22.70
N LEU A 130 -9.09 -22.67 -23.24
CA LEU A 130 -7.99 -22.52 -24.17
C LEU A 130 -8.40 -22.94 -25.58
N ASN A 131 -7.91 -22.21 -26.59
CA ASN A 131 -8.05 -22.59 -27.98
C ASN A 131 -7.06 -23.69 -28.38
N ALA A 132 -7.12 -24.15 -29.64
CA ALA A 132 -6.23 -25.17 -30.17
C ALA A 132 -4.72 -24.76 -30.14
N GLN A 133 -4.43 -23.47 -30.08
CA GLN A 133 -3.09 -22.89 -29.97
C GLN A 133 -2.62 -22.70 -28.51
N GLN A 134 -3.38 -23.22 -27.55
CA GLN A 134 -3.13 -23.04 -26.10
C GLN A 134 -3.18 -21.58 -25.64
N GLU A 135 -3.95 -20.75 -26.32
CA GLU A 135 -4.17 -19.36 -25.95
C GLU A 135 -5.49 -19.21 -25.21
N LEU A 136 -5.55 -18.23 -24.32
CA LEU A 136 -6.76 -17.89 -23.58
C LEU A 136 -7.86 -17.39 -24.51
N TYR A 137 -8.94 -18.17 -24.62
CA TYR A 137 -10.15 -17.83 -25.34
C TYR A 137 -11.17 -17.14 -24.43
N GLY A 138 -11.41 -17.72 -23.27
CA GLY A 138 -12.41 -17.27 -22.34
C GLY A 138 -12.17 -17.80 -20.92
N ILE A 139 -13.08 -17.51 -20.03
CA ILE A 139 -13.09 -18.02 -18.67
C ILE A 139 -14.54 -18.24 -18.22
N PHE A 140 -14.78 -19.27 -17.45
CA PHE A 140 -16.05 -19.45 -16.73
C PHE A 140 -15.78 -19.74 -15.25
N SER A 141 -16.77 -19.52 -14.42
CA SER A 141 -16.72 -19.80 -12.99
C SER A 141 -17.67 -20.94 -12.61
N LEU A 142 -17.49 -21.50 -11.40
CA LEU A 142 -18.47 -22.46 -10.85
C LEU A 142 -19.89 -21.89 -10.80
N ASN A 143 -20.03 -20.58 -10.63
CA ASN A 143 -21.36 -19.96 -10.61
C ASN A 143 -22.05 -19.99 -11.98
N ASP A 144 -21.31 -19.90 -13.07
CA ASP A 144 -21.85 -19.88 -14.42
C ASP A 144 -22.48 -21.22 -14.81
N ILE A 145 -21.90 -22.31 -14.30
CA ILE A 145 -22.42 -23.68 -14.60
C ILE A 145 -23.36 -24.22 -13.51
N ARG A 146 -23.46 -23.53 -12.35
CA ARG A 146 -24.26 -24.03 -11.21
C ARG A 146 -25.70 -24.32 -11.52
N ALA A 147 -26.34 -23.51 -12.37
CA ALA A 147 -27.73 -23.70 -12.76
C ALA A 147 -27.97 -25.00 -13.57
N HIS A 148 -26.93 -25.50 -14.23
CA HIS A 148 -26.95 -26.64 -15.12
C HIS A 148 -26.35 -27.92 -14.52
N MET A 149 -25.83 -27.86 -13.28
CA MET A 149 -25.20 -29.00 -12.61
C MET A 149 -26.14 -30.18 -12.34
N TYR A 150 -27.45 -29.94 -12.31
CA TYR A 150 -28.45 -30.95 -11.99
C TYR A 150 -29.31 -31.35 -13.19
N ASP A 151 -29.01 -30.84 -14.40
CA ASP A 151 -29.76 -31.10 -15.61
C ASP A 151 -28.94 -31.99 -16.56
N GLU A 152 -29.15 -33.32 -16.42
CA GLU A 152 -28.41 -34.32 -17.20
C GLU A 152 -28.67 -34.21 -18.71
N ASP A 153 -29.81 -33.69 -19.14
CA ASP A 153 -30.12 -33.49 -20.54
C ASP A 153 -29.19 -32.45 -21.18
N ILE A 154 -28.75 -31.44 -20.39
CA ILE A 154 -27.84 -30.40 -20.84
C ILE A 154 -26.40 -30.90 -20.88
N TRP A 155 -25.99 -31.84 -20.02
CA TRP A 155 -24.61 -32.32 -19.93
C TRP A 155 -24.04 -32.84 -21.24
N ASN A 156 -24.88 -33.44 -22.07
CA ASN A 156 -24.49 -34.00 -23.35
C ASN A 156 -24.58 -33.00 -24.52
N LEU A 157 -25.22 -31.86 -24.31
CA LEU A 157 -25.48 -30.86 -25.35
C LEU A 157 -24.58 -29.62 -25.20
N ALA A 158 -24.31 -29.19 -23.97
CA ALA A 158 -23.56 -27.98 -23.70
C ALA A 158 -22.04 -28.25 -23.66
N VAL A 159 -21.30 -27.31 -24.16
CA VAL A 159 -19.85 -27.31 -24.21
C VAL A 159 -19.25 -26.11 -23.47
N ALA A 160 -17.91 -26.13 -23.19
CA ALA A 160 -17.21 -25.09 -22.42
C ALA A 160 -17.49 -23.67 -22.93
N ASP A 161 -17.55 -23.46 -24.23
CA ASP A 161 -17.74 -22.11 -24.80
C ASP A 161 -19.16 -21.56 -24.63
N ASP A 162 -20.17 -22.37 -24.36
CA ASP A 162 -21.53 -21.89 -24.05
C ASP A 162 -21.57 -21.08 -22.74
N PHE A 163 -20.63 -21.34 -21.82
CA PHE A 163 -20.51 -20.66 -20.52
C PHE A 163 -19.39 -19.63 -20.52
N ALA A 164 -18.65 -19.48 -21.62
CA ALA A 164 -17.45 -18.68 -21.68
C ALA A 164 -17.72 -17.17 -21.63
N THR A 165 -17.14 -16.48 -20.66
CA THR A 165 -16.95 -15.05 -20.73
C THR A 165 -15.70 -14.76 -21.56
N THR A 166 -15.89 -14.24 -22.80
CA THR A 166 -14.78 -13.98 -23.73
C THR A 166 -14.06 -12.65 -23.50
N LYS A 167 -14.73 -11.66 -22.87
CA LYS A 167 -14.09 -10.39 -22.47
C LYS A 167 -13.40 -10.55 -21.12
N VAL A 168 -12.31 -11.30 -21.11
CA VAL A 168 -11.57 -11.64 -19.88
C VAL A 168 -10.66 -10.49 -19.48
N LEU A 169 -10.71 -10.10 -18.20
CA LEU A 169 -9.71 -9.23 -17.60
C LEU A 169 -8.48 -10.10 -17.29
N THR A 170 -7.34 -9.73 -17.83
CA THR A 170 -6.08 -10.46 -17.67
C THR A 170 -5.01 -9.56 -17.11
N VAL A 171 -3.94 -10.11 -16.54
CA VAL A 171 -2.75 -9.38 -16.10
C VAL A 171 -1.51 -10.01 -16.72
N ARG A 172 -0.42 -9.25 -16.76
CA ARG A 172 0.91 -9.71 -17.16
C ARG A 172 1.87 -9.63 -15.98
N LEU A 173 2.94 -10.38 -16.02
CA LEU A 173 3.97 -10.36 -14.97
C LEU A 173 4.60 -8.97 -14.77
N SER A 174 4.61 -8.13 -15.82
CA SER A 174 5.14 -6.77 -15.78
C SER A 174 4.17 -5.73 -15.22
N ASP A 175 2.89 -6.06 -15.08
CA ASP A 175 1.87 -5.13 -14.61
C ASP A 175 2.09 -4.85 -13.12
N GLY A 176 1.75 -3.61 -12.67
CA GLY A 176 1.75 -3.24 -11.26
C GLY A 176 0.62 -3.92 -10.48
N LEU A 177 0.78 -4.08 -9.19
CA LEU A 177 -0.27 -4.64 -8.33
C LEU A 177 -1.48 -3.72 -8.18
N ASP A 178 -1.31 -2.40 -8.30
CA ASP A 178 -2.38 -1.40 -8.39
C ASP A 178 -3.36 -1.74 -9.51
N THR A 179 -2.81 -2.05 -10.70
CA THR A 179 -3.57 -2.48 -11.88
C THR A 179 -4.31 -3.80 -11.62
N ALA A 180 -3.66 -4.77 -10.99
CA ALA A 180 -4.30 -6.04 -10.64
C ALA A 180 -5.47 -5.84 -9.66
N ILE A 181 -5.28 -5.03 -8.62
CA ILE A 181 -6.32 -4.71 -7.62
C ILE A 181 -7.49 -3.99 -8.27
N SER A 182 -7.22 -3.02 -9.15
CA SER A 182 -8.27 -2.31 -9.90
C SER A 182 -9.10 -3.28 -10.75
N ARG A 183 -8.46 -4.26 -11.43
CA ARG A 183 -9.15 -5.30 -12.21
C ARG A 183 -9.98 -6.23 -11.33
N PHE A 184 -9.47 -6.67 -10.16
CA PHE A 184 -10.24 -7.44 -9.20
C PHE A 184 -11.50 -6.70 -8.72
N ALA A 185 -11.34 -5.41 -8.38
CA ALA A 185 -12.43 -4.59 -7.88
C ALA A 185 -13.51 -4.30 -8.95
N SER A 186 -13.10 -4.08 -10.20
CA SER A 186 -13.99 -3.65 -11.29
C SER A 186 -15.10 -4.65 -11.59
N ARG A 187 -14.88 -5.96 -11.36
CA ARG A 187 -15.86 -7.04 -11.61
C ARG A 187 -16.09 -7.94 -10.41
N ASN A 188 -15.53 -7.58 -9.24
CA ASN A 188 -15.60 -8.39 -8.01
C ASN A 188 -15.22 -9.86 -8.24
N ILE A 189 -14.08 -10.07 -8.92
CA ILE A 189 -13.52 -11.40 -9.22
C ILE A 189 -12.38 -11.72 -8.24
N ASP A 190 -12.11 -13.00 -8.01
CA ASP A 190 -11.08 -13.44 -7.05
C ASP A 190 -9.84 -14.02 -7.71
N GLU A 191 -9.90 -14.33 -9.00
CA GLU A 191 -8.77 -14.83 -9.78
C GLU A 191 -8.68 -14.12 -11.13
N LEU A 192 -7.46 -13.76 -11.55
CA LEU A 192 -7.15 -13.14 -12.82
C LEU A 192 -6.20 -14.03 -13.62
N PRO A 193 -6.49 -14.33 -14.88
CA PRO A 193 -5.55 -14.99 -15.76
C PRO A 193 -4.30 -14.15 -15.98
N VAL A 194 -3.13 -14.79 -15.86
CA VAL A 194 -1.82 -14.19 -16.09
C VAL A 194 -1.31 -14.65 -17.45
N LEU A 195 -1.05 -13.68 -18.33
CA LEU A 195 -0.55 -13.95 -19.68
C LEU A 195 0.97 -13.85 -19.74
N ALA A 196 1.54 -14.58 -20.67
CA ALA A 196 2.97 -14.53 -20.98
C ALA A 196 3.41 -13.15 -21.48
N LYS A 197 4.73 -12.94 -21.54
CA LYS A 197 5.36 -11.69 -21.99
C LYS A 197 5.09 -11.45 -23.49
N GLY A 198 4.90 -10.20 -23.89
CA GLY A 198 4.66 -9.81 -25.29
C GLY A 198 3.17 -9.80 -25.65
N ASP A 199 2.84 -9.87 -26.94
CA ASP A 199 1.45 -9.86 -27.44
C ASP A 199 0.77 -11.23 -27.40
N SER A 200 1.45 -12.25 -26.89
CA SER A 200 0.91 -13.60 -26.76
C SER A 200 -0.25 -13.63 -25.76
N LYS A 201 -1.29 -14.37 -26.13
CA LYS A 201 -2.42 -14.74 -25.26
C LYS A 201 -2.17 -16.05 -24.51
N ALA A 202 -0.94 -16.56 -24.53
CA ALA A 202 -0.58 -17.78 -23.81
C ALA A 202 -0.77 -17.59 -22.31
N LEU A 203 -1.57 -18.45 -21.71
CA LEU A 203 -1.87 -18.44 -20.28
C LEU A 203 -0.74 -19.13 -19.51
N ILE A 204 -0.20 -18.46 -18.50
CA ILE A 204 0.84 -19.01 -17.63
C ILE A 204 0.33 -19.36 -16.22
N GLY A 205 -0.89 -18.93 -15.86
CA GLY A 205 -1.50 -19.28 -14.59
C GLY A 205 -2.61 -18.32 -14.18
N LEU A 206 -3.05 -18.46 -12.93
CA LEU A 206 -4.05 -17.61 -12.31
C LEU A 206 -3.44 -16.87 -11.12
N LEU A 207 -3.65 -15.56 -11.05
CA LEU A 207 -3.29 -14.71 -9.92
C LEU A 207 -4.51 -14.63 -9.00
N ARG A 208 -4.33 -14.98 -7.73
CA ARG A 208 -5.40 -14.91 -6.73
C ARG A 208 -5.39 -13.56 -6.02
N ARG A 209 -6.57 -13.00 -5.84
CA ARG A 209 -6.77 -11.76 -5.05
C ARG A 209 -6.16 -11.87 -3.65
N LYS A 210 -6.32 -13.02 -3.00
CA LYS A 210 -5.73 -13.30 -1.68
C LYS A 210 -4.21 -13.16 -1.68
N ASP A 211 -3.52 -13.74 -2.68
CA ASP A 211 -2.06 -13.70 -2.76
C ASP A 211 -1.55 -12.24 -2.89
N VAL A 212 -2.27 -11.41 -3.63
CA VAL A 212 -1.97 -9.97 -3.77
C VAL A 212 -2.15 -9.23 -2.46
N ILE A 213 -3.26 -9.49 -1.77
CA ILE A 213 -3.55 -8.87 -0.47
C ILE A 213 -2.52 -9.29 0.58
N ASP A 214 -2.17 -10.57 0.65
CA ASP A 214 -1.18 -11.10 1.60
C ASP A 214 0.22 -10.51 1.34
N ALA A 215 0.61 -10.36 0.08
CA ALA A 215 1.89 -9.74 -0.30
C ALA A 215 1.93 -8.25 0.06
N TYR A 216 0.83 -7.53 -0.19
CA TYR A 216 0.69 -6.13 0.18
C TYR A 216 0.85 -5.91 1.68
N TYR A 217 0.14 -6.69 2.53
CA TYR A 217 0.25 -6.56 3.98
C TYR A 217 1.64 -6.93 4.49
N ARG A 218 2.30 -7.92 3.89
CA ARG A 218 3.68 -8.26 4.22
C ARG A 218 4.62 -7.10 3.93
N ARG A 219 4.50 -6.47 2.76
CA ARG A 219 5.34 -5.34 2.38
C ARG A 219 5.12 -4.13 3.28
N LEU A 220 3.87 -3.84 3.65
CA LEU A 220 3.56 -2.81 4.64
C LEU A 220 4.22 -3.06 5.99
N TRP A 221 4.20 -4.30 6.46
CA TRP A 221 4.81 -4.70 7.72
C TRP A 221 6.34 -4.56 7.68
N GLU A 222 6.97 -4.94 6.56
CA GLU A 222 8.41 -4.77 6.33
C GLU A 222 8.82 -3.31 6.42
N ILE A 223 8.11 -2.41 5.70
CA ILE A 223 8.38 -0.97 5.71
C ILE A 223 8.24 -0.38 7.11
N GLN A 224 7.19 -0.74 7.85
CA GLN A 224 6.98 -0.25 9.21
C GLN A 224 8.10 -0.69 10.17
N ASN A 225 8.61 -1.91 10.01
CA ASN A 225 9.71 -2.41 10.82
C ASN A 225 11.06 -1.80 10.44
N GLU A 226 11.32 -1.56 9.15
CA GLU A 226 12.52 -0.85 8.69
C GLU A 226 12.59 0.57 9.27
N GLU A 227 11.48 1.31 9.25
CA GLU A 227 11.37 2.64 9.85
C GLU A 227 11.60 2.59 11.36
N SER A 228 11.04 1.61 12.06
CA SER A 228 11.21 1.45 13.52
C SER A 228 12.65 1.12 13.90
N THR A 229 13.39 0.41 13.06
CA THR A 229 14.79 0.03 13.31
C THR A 229 15.76 1.19 13.04
N GLN A 230 15.41 2.10 12.13
CA GLN A 230 16.24 3.29 11.85
C GLN A 230 16.17 4.37 12.94
N ILE A 231 15.15 4.35 13.80
CA ILE A 231 14.99 5.32 14.91
C ILE A 231 15.82 4.95 16.13
N SER A 232 16.40 3.74 16.20
CA SER A 232 17.12 3.19 17.38
C SER A 232 18.62 3.51 17.56
N PRO A 233 19.37 4.27 16.76
CA PRO A 233 20.79 4.55 17.08
C PRO A 233 20.99 5.52 18.23
N LEU A 234 19.98 6.29 18.64
CA LEU A 234 20.10 7.29 19.73
C LEU A 234 19.72 6.72 21.10
N ASP A 235 18.92 5.67 21.18
CA ASP A 235 18.53 5.04 22.43
C ASP A 235 19.65 4.18 23.05
N GLU A 236 20.59 3.66 22.25
CA GLU A 236 21.77 2.93 22.76
C GLU A 236 22.80 3.86 23.45
N LEU A 237 22.83 5.13 23.11
CA LEU A 237 23.74 6.11 23.71
C LEU A 237 23.25 6.67 25.05
N MET A 238 22.01 6.41 25.44
CA MET A 238 21.39 6.93 26.67
C MET A 238 21.08 5.89 27.74
N GLN A 239 21.56 4.65 27.64
CA GLN A 239 21.47 3.72 28.78
C GLN A 239 22.49 4.11 29.85
N PRO A 240 22.05 4.48 31.05
CA PRO A 240 22.98 4.72 32.16
C PRO A 240 23.61 3.38 32.56
N LYS A 241 24.95 3.40 32.64
CA LYS A 241 25.75 2.32 33.25
C LYS A 241 25.52 2.27 34.74
#